data_84fcb620443dddc0a71b9c9154bedbee
#
_entry.id   84fcb620443dddc0a71b9c9154bedbee
#
_cell.length_a   1.000
_cell.length_b   1.000
_cell.length_c   1.000
_cell.angle_alpha   90.00
_cell.angle_beta   90.00
_cell.angle_gamma   90.00
#
_symmetry.space_group_name_H-M   'P 1'
#
loop_
_entity.id
_entity.type
_entity.pdbx_description
1 polymer ?
#
loop_
_entity_poly.entity_id
_entity_poly.type
_entity_poly.pdbx_seq_one_letter_code
_entity_poly.pdbx_strand_id
1 'polypeptide(L)'
;MAKSKYLNNKDLLLEIHKSKKKYSSYISDEDTDFDXIVPDVKKINIRSIAEARRNKIKKLEKATGEKINPKTMLKQHLVFRVMTFDHVPNSNRKSKPKTIAESKVKCNFPPFQHYRFDDKEKLKCVGKSHWKGGMENGHFSVDHGAMTPKLAKMFVLLVQRYGTRGNWRGYTYNDEMQGQALMQLSQIGLQFDESKSENPFAYYTAAITNSFTRILNVEKKNQSLRDDLLQENGMMPSHTRQIEHELRQKELVKIEDQKEVERKKKLDTL
;
A
#
# COMPACT_ATOMS: atom_id res chain seq x y z
N MET A 1 -18.04 -24.84 -12.36
CA MET A 1 -16.97 -23.81 -12.21
C MET A 1 -17.16 -23.07 -10.88
N ALA A 2 -16.18 -23.08 -10.01
CA ALA A 2 -16.25 -22.31 -8.76
C ALA A 2 -16.30 -20.82 -9.08
N LYS A 3 -17.30 -20.12 -8.58
CA LYS A 3 -17.40 -18.65 -8.73
C LYS A 3 -16.12 -18.00 -8.22
N SER A 4 -15.44 -17.25 -9.07
CA SER A 4 -14.24 -16.51 -8.68
C SER A 4 -14.59 -15.58 -7.51
N LYS A 5 -14.02 -15.85 -6.36
CA LYS A 5 -14.27 -15.07 -5.16
C LYS A 5 -13.71 -13.66 -5.38
N TYR A 6 -14.57 -12.66 -5.38
CA TYR A 6 -14.15 -11.27 -5.54
C TYR A 6 -13.23 -10.86 -4.41
N LEU A 7 -12.12 -10.22 -4.76
CA LEU A 7 -11.24 -9.58 -3.79
C LEU A 7 -11.97 -8.34 -3.24
N ASN A 8 -12.03 -8.23 -1.92
CA ASN A 8 -12.63 -7.07 -1.28
C ASN A 8 -11.70 -6.49 -0.20
N ASN A 9 -11.94 -5.24 0.16
CA ASN A 9 -11.12 -4.52 1.15
C ASN A 9 -11.13 -5.19 2.52
N LYS A 10 -12.27 -5.75 2.94
CA LYS A 10 -12.40 -6.38 4.27
C LYS A 10 -11.50 -7.62 4.38
N ASP A 11 -11.50 -8.47 3.34
CA ASP A 11 -10.66 -9.67 3.33
C ASP A 11 -9.17 -9.30 3.25
N LEU A 12 -8.82 -8.28 2.46
CA LEU A 12 -7.45 -7.77 2.38
C LEU A 12 -6.98 -7.26 3.75
N LEU A 13 -7.77 -6.40 4.40
CA LEU A 13 -7.46 -5.86 5.74
C LEU A 13 -7.28 -6.99 6.76
N LEU A 14 -8.19 -7.95 6.77
CA LEU A 14 -8.12 -9.10 7.67
C LEU A 14 -6.80 -9.87 7.52
N GLU A 15 -6.38 -10.13 6.27
CA GLU A 15 -5.16 -10.90 6.01
C GLU A 15 -3.89 -10.06 6.26
N ILE A 16 -3.96 -8.73 6.07
CA ILE A 16 -2.89 -7.79 6.47
C ILE A 16 -2.71 -7.85 8.00
N HIS A 17 -3.82 -7.77 8.76
CA HIS A 17 -3.77 -7.83 10.23
C HIS A 17 -3.20 -9.18 10.72
N LYS A 18 -3.65 -10.29 10.12
CA LYS A 18 -3.12 -11.63 10.45
C LYS A 18 -1.62 -11.74 10.16
N SER A 19 -1.17 -11.14 9.06
CA SER A 19 0.26 -11.13 8.71
C SER A 19 1.07 -10.30 9.70
N LYS A 20 0.61 -9.08 10.01
CA LYS A 20 1.27 -8.19 10.99
C LYS A 20 1.30 -8.80 12.40
N LYS A 21 0.27 -9.57 12.78
CA LYS A 21 0.21 -10.30 14.06
C LYS A 21 1.41 -11.26 14.20
N LYS A 22 1.84 -11.91 13.11
CA LYS A 22 2.98 -12.85 13.13
C LYS A 22 4.34 -12.17 13.43
N TYR A 23 4.42 -10.86 13.26
CA TYR A 23 5.61 -10.06 13.57
C TYR A 23 5.52 -9.39 14.93
N SER A 24 4.49 -9.70 15.71
CA SER A 24 4.15 -8.96 16.94
C SER A 24 4.06 -9.91 18.12
N SER A 25 4.42 -9.43 19.31
CA SER A 25 4.23 -10.16 20.57
C SER A 25 3.15 -9.48 21.41
N TYR A 26 2.39 -10.28 22.13
CA TYR A 26 1.25 -9.86 22.95
C TYR A 26 1.30 -10.57 24.30
N ILE A 27 0.66 -9.98 25.34
CA ILE A 27 0.56 -10.59 26.66
C ILE A 27 -0.44 -11.76 26.62
N SER A 28 -1.59 -11.56 25.97
CA SER A 28 -2.64 -12.58 25.85
C SER A 28 -3.21 -12.61 24.43
N ASP A 29 -3.92 -13.68 24.09
CA ASP A 29 -4.59 -13.81 22.80
C ASP A 29 -5.68 -12.75 22.61
N GLU A 30 -6.31 -12.30 23.68
CA GLU A 30 -7.32 -11.24 23.64
C GLU A 30 -6.74 -9.89 23.18
N ASP A 31 -5.45 -9.66 23.45
CA ASP A 31 -4.75 -8.41 23.13
C ASP A 31 -4.30 -8.33 21.67
N THR A 32 -4.45 -9.42 20.92
CA THR A 32 -4.02 -9.48 19.50
C THR A 32 -4.92 -8.65 18.60
N ASP A 33 -6.22 -8.59 18.88
CA ASP A 33 -7.18 -7.78 18.15
C ASP A 33 -7.28 -6.39 18.78
N PHE A 34 -7.72 -5.40 17.99
CA PHE A 34 -7.86 -4.00 18.44
C PHE A 34 -9.22 -3.46 18.02
N ASP A 35 -9.68 -2.49 18.74
CA ASP A 35 -11.00 -1.87 18.55
C ASP A 35 -10.95 -0.46 17.97
N UNK A 36 -9.69 0.41 18.05
CA UNK A 36 -9.55 1.55 17.62
C UNK A 36 -8.28 1.66 17.36
N ILE A 37 -8.03 2.39 16.23
CA ILE A 37 -6.66 2.84 15.96
C ILE A 37 -6.52 4.31 16.34
N VAL A 38 -5.47 4.65 17.07
CA VAL A 38 -5.21 6.04 17.46
C VAL A 38 -3.76 6.41 17.11
N PRO A 39 -3.48 7.66 16.72
CA PRO A 39 -2.12 8.08 16.34
C PRO A 39 -1.19 8.29 17.54
N ASP A 40 -1.72 8.48 18.73
CA ASP A 40 -0.92 8.74 19.95
C ASP A 40 -1.71 8.28 21.17
N VAL A 41 -1.02 7.83 22.20
CA VAL A 41 -1.59 7.42 23.50
C VAL A 41 -2.42 8.57 24.10
N LYS A 42 -1.95 9.82 23.97
CA LYS A 42 -2.65 11.02 24.47
C LYS A 42 -4.03 11.25 23.82
N LYS A 43 -4.28 10.63 22.67
CA LYS A 43 -5.57 10.74 21.96
C LYS A 43 -6.57 9.66 22.38
N ILE A 44 -6.21 8.82 23.36
CA ILE A 44 -7.16 7.90 23.97
C ILE A 44 -8.00 8.72 24.99
N ASN A 45 -9.14 9.21 24.52
CA ASN A 45 -10.06 10.08 25.26
C ASN A 45 -11.48 9.48 25.28
N ILE A 46 -12.41 10.16 25.90
CA ILE A 46 -13.82 9.71 26.04
C ILE A 46 -14.43 9.36 24.68
N ARG A 47 -14.13 10.15 23.63
CA ARG A 47 -14.64 9.94 22.28
C ARG A 47 -14.08 8.67 21.64
N SER A 48 -12.76 8.46 21.73
CA SER A 48 -12.11 7.24 21.20
C SER A 48 -12.54 5.98 21.96
N ILE A 49 -12.76 6.08 23.28
CA ILE A 49 -13.28 4.98 24.12
C ILE A 49 -14.71 4.60 23.66
N ALA A 50 -15.57 5.61 23.44
CA ALA A 50 -16.94 5.37 22.95
C ALA A 50 -16.96 4.71 21.58
N GLU A 51 -16.05 5.13 20.69
CA GLU A 51 -15.89 4.57 19.34
C GLU A 51 -15.36 3.12 19.41
N ALA A 52 -14.32 2.88 20.18
CA ALA A 52 -13.76 1.54 20.40
C ALA A 52 -14.83 0.58 20.95
N ARG A 53 -15.65 1.05 21.92
CA ARG A 53 -16.75 0.29 22.48
C ARG A 53 -17.77 -0.11 21.40
N ARG A 54 -18.18 0.84 20.56
CA ARG A 54 -19.11 0.58 19.44
C ARG A 54 -18.54 -0.46 18.46
N ASN A 55 -17.26 -0.32 18.11
CA ASN A 55 -16.59 -1.23 17.19
C ASN A 55 -16.49 -2.65 17.76
N LYS A 56 -16.14 -2.79 19.04
CA LYS A 56 -16.06 -4.09 19.70
C LYS A 56 -17.43 -4.77 19.78
N ILE A 57 -18.47 -4.02 20.15
CA ILE A 57 -19.84 -4.55 20.20
C ILE A 57 -20.25 -5.07 18.81
N LYS A 58 -20.04 -4.28 17.75
CA LYS A 58 -20.34 -4.70 16.36
C LYS A 58 -19.59 -5.97 15.95
N LYS A 59 -18.33 -6.12 16.39
CA LYS A 59 -17.53 -7.32 16.11
C LYS A 59 -18.13 -8.54 16.82
N LEU A 60 -18.47 -8.38 18.09
CA LEU A 60 -19.03 -9.45 18.92
C LEU A 60 -20.44 -9.86 18.47
N GLU A 61 -21.31 -8.89 18.21
CA GLU A 61 -22.66 -9.14 17.68
C GLU A 61 -22.62 -9.89 16.34
N LYS A 62 -21.64 -9.56 15.50
CA LYS A 62 -21.42 -10.26 14.23
C LYS A 62 -20.93 -11.69 14.43
N ALA A 63 -20.14 -11.94 15.49
CA ALA A 63 -19.61 -13.27 15.80
C ALA A 63 -20.62 -14.17 16.51
N THR A 64 -21.39 -13.62 17.45
CA THR A 64 -22.34 -14.38 18.29
C THR A 64 -23.77 -14.42 17.72
N GLY A 65 -24.14 -13.41 16.91
CA GLY A 65 -25.52 -13.25 16.41
C GLY A 65 -26.46 -12.62 17.46
N GLU A 66 -25.99 -12.29 18.65
CA GLU A 66 -26.78 -11.73 19.73
C GLU A 66 -26.50 -10.25 19.95
N LYS A 67 -27.51 -9.47 20.31
CA LYS A 67 -27.35 -8.05 20.65
C LYS A 67 -26.70 -7.91 22.02
N ILE A 68 -25.66 -7.11 22.12
CA ILE A 68 -24.88 -6.88 23.35
C ILE A 68 -25.22 -5.50 23.91
N ASN A 69 -25.51 -5.44 25.20
CA ASN A 69 -25.78 -4.18 25.89
C ASN A 69 -24.48 -3.36 25.97
N PRO A 70 -24.44 -2.13 25.46
CA PRO A 70 -23.23 -1.29 25.54
C PRO A 70 -22.72 -1.01 26.96
N LYS A 71 -23.61 -1.08 27.96
CA LYS A 71 -23.24 -0.82 29.36
C LYS A 71 -22.37 -1.93 29.97
N THR A 72 -22.47 -3.17 29.47
CA THR A 72 -21.67 -4.31 29.97
C THR A 72 -20.22 -4.27 29.47
N MET A 73 -19.93 -3.46 28.44
CA MET A 73 -18.59 -3.37 27.86
C MET A 73 -17.74 -2.37 28.66
N LEU A 74 -16.93 -2.89 29.56
CA LEU A 74 -16.02 -2.09 30.39
C LEU A 74 -14.83 -1.56 29.58
N LYS A 75 -14.18 -0.50 30.08
CA LYS A 75 -12.97 0.09 29.45
C LYS A 75 -11.83 -0.93 29.35
N GLN A 76 -11.72 -1.80 30.34
CA GLN A 76 -10.68 -2.84 30.44
C GLN A 76 -10.76 -3.88 29.31
N HIS A 77 -11.93 -4.06 28.70
CA HIS A 77 -12.11 -4.99 27.59
C HIS A 77 -11.65 -4.40 26.23
N LEU A 78 -11.36 -3.07 26.19
CA LEU A 78 -11.04 -2.37 24.93
C LEU A 78 -9.53 -2.38 24.67
N VAL A 79 -9.14 -2.72 23.45
CA VAL A 79 -7.75 -2.70 23.00
C VAL A 79 -7.57 -1.59 21.96
N PHE A 80 -6.62 -0.70 22.21
CA PHE A 80 -6.29 0.43 21.33
C PHE A 80 -4.96 0.14 20.63
N ARG A 81 -4.95 0.24 19.31
CA ARG A 81 -3.71 0.20 18.52
C ARG A 81 -3.19 1.63 18.38
N VAL A 82 -2.02 1.89 18.92
CA VAL A 82 -1.34 3.19 18.85
C VAL A 82 -0.21 3.09 17.83
N MET A 83 -0.20 3.96 16.84
CA MET A 83 0.86 4.01 15.81
C MET A 83 2.05 4.78 16.39
N THR A 84 3.11 4.06 16.77
CA THR A 84 4.26 4.66 17.47
C THR A 84 5.58 3.94 17.16
N PHE A 85 6.66 4.71 17.17
CA PHE A 85 8.03 4.20 17.01
C PHE A 85 8.78 4.06 18.37
N ASP A 86 8.07 4.15 19.49
CA ASP A 86 8.69 4.18 20.83
C ASP A 86 9.52 2.93 21.17
N HIS A 87 9.12 1.77 20.64
CA HIS A 87 9.80 0.49 20.90
C HIS A 87 10.82 0.12 19.81
N VAL A 88 10.92 0.94 18.76
CA VAL A 88 11.90 0.74 17.67
C VAL A 88 13.25 1.28 18.12
N PRO A 89 14.37 0.52 18.01
CA PRO A 89 15.68 1.01 18.40
C PRO A 89 16.04 2.30 17.68
N ASN A 90 16.47 3.30 18.43
CA ASN A 90 16.75 4.63 17.91
C ASN A 90 18.23 4.94 18.11
N SER A 91 19.04 4.83 17.07
CA SER A 91 20.47 5.14 17.14
C SER A 91 20.69 6.66 17.15
N ASN A 92 20.93 7.21 18.32
CA ASN A 92 21.48 8.57 18.54
C ASN A 92 20.69 9.75 17.90
N ARG A 93 19.36 9.65 17.73
CA ARG A 93 18.52 10.77 17.28
C ARG A 93 17.84 11.46 18.47
N LYS A 94 17.87 12.79 18.48
CA LYS A 94 17.16 13.63 19.47
C LYS A 94 15.63 13.56 19.28
N SER A 95 15.15 13.35 18.06
CA SER A 95 13.71 13.26 17.74
C SER A 95 13.32 11.87 17.25
N LYS A 96 12.13 11.39 17.66
CA LYS A 96 11.57 10.12 17.22
C LYS A 96 11.13 10.21 15.75
N PRO A 97 11.33 9.16 14.93
CA PRO A 97 10.81 9.16 13.56
C PRO A 97 9.30 9.14 13.56
N LYS A 98 8.70 9.79 12.56
CA LYS A 98 7.24 9.84 12.36
C LYS A 98 6.80 8.93 11.20
N THR A 99 7.74 8.53 10.35
CA THR A 99 7.46 7.68 9.18
C THR A 99 8.51 6.57 9.07
N ILE A 100 8.18 5.52 8.32
CA ILE A 100 9.13 4.42 8.02
C ILE A 100 10.38 4.98 7.31
N ALA A 101 10.19 5.92 6.40
CA ALA A 101 11.29 6.53 5.64
C ALA A 101 12.27 7.31 6.54
N GLU A 102 11.77 7.91 7.61
CA GLU A 102 12.62 8.63 8.59
C GLU A 102 13.34 7.68 9.54
N SER A 103 12.83 6.46 9.71
CA SER A 103 13.45 5.46 10.56
C SER A 103 14.67 4.87 9.86
N LYS A 104 15.83 4.91 10.51
CA LYS A 104 17.06 4.27 10.01
C LYS A 104 16.99 2.75 10.17
N VAL A 105 16.12 2.28 11.05
CA VAL A 105 15.91 0.86 11.28
C VAL A 105 14.85 0.35 10.29
N LYS A 106 15.16 -0.73 9.59
CA LYS A 106 14.24 -1.37 8.66
C LYS A 106 12.98 -1.84 9.40
N CYS A 107 11.83 -1.40 8.96
CA CYS A 107 10.52 -1.85 9.44
C CYS A 107 9.71 -2.39 8.25
N ASN A 108 9.08 -3.54 8.41
CA ASN A 108 8.28 -4.17 7.35
C ASN A 108 6.93 -3.45 7.14
N PHE A 109 6.47 -2.74 8.18
CA PHE A 109 5.20 -1.99 8.17
C PHE A 109 5.26 -0.89 9.25
N PRO A 110 4.31 0.06 9.26
CA PRO A 110 4.27 1.10 10.29
C PRO A 110 4.17 0.48 11.69
N PRO A 111 5.14 0.75 12.58
CA PRO A 111 5.14 0.14 13.90
C PRO A 111 3.97 0.61 14.77
N PHE A 112 3.51 -0.29 15.63
CA PHE A 112 2.39 -0.01 16.54
C PHE A 112 2.59 -0.71 17.87
N GLN A 113 1.88 -0.21 18.87
CA GLN A 113 1.73 -0.85 20.18
C GLN A 113 0.25 -0.99 20.51
N HIS A 114 -0.11 -2.06 21.20
CA HIS A 114 -1.47 -2.24 21.73
C HIS A 114 -1.51 -1.81 23.18
N TYR A 115 -2.54 -1.07 23.54
CA TYR A 115 -2.79 -0.58 24.90
C TYR A 115 -4.17 -1.02 25.36
N ARG A 116 -4.24 -1.40 26.65
CA ARG A 116 -5.49 -1.74 27.34
C ARG A 116 -5.50 -1.06 28.70
N PHE A 117 -6.68 -0.76 29.21
CA PHE A 117 -6.84 -0.24 30.57
C PHE A 117 -6.68 -1.36 31.58
N ASP A 118 -5.88 -1.11 32.61
CA ASP A 118 -5.72 -1.95 33.80
C ASP A 118 -6.91 -1.73 34.76
N ASP A 119 -7.02 -2.56 35.77
CA ASP A 119 -8.04 -2.45 36.83
C ASP A 119 -8.01 -1.10 37.57
N LYS A 120 -6.87 -0.44 37.58
CA LYS A 120 -6.66 0.92 38.12
C LYS A 120 -6.91 2.03 37.10
N GLU A 121 -7.56 1.73 35.98
CA GLU A 121 -7.84 2.65 34.86
C GLU A 121 -6.58 3.29 34.23
N LYS A 122 -5.40 2.68 34.42
CA LYS A 122 -4.16 3.11 33.79
C LYS A 122 -3.95 2.36 32.47
N LEU A 123 -3.41 3.04 31.48
CA LEU A 123 -3.08 2.43 30.19
C LEU A 123 -1.81 1.59 30.30
N LYS A 124 -1.91 0.32 29.97
CA LYS A 124 -0.80 -0.63 29.95
C LYS A 124 -0.53 -1.09 28.52
N CYS A 125 0.74 -1.15 28.12
CA CYS A 125 1.14 -1.70 26.82
C CYS A 125 1.03 -3.24 26.89
N VAL A 126 0.16 -3.81 26.05
CA VAL A 126 -0.13 -5.25 26.02
C VAL A 126 0.33 -5.94 24.73
N GLY A 127 0.85 -5.17 23.77
CA GLY A 127 1.38 -5.73 22.52
C GLY A 127 2.36 -4.78 21.83
N LYS A 128 3.38 -5.34 21.18
CA LYS A 128 4.37 -4.58 20.40
C LYS A 128 4.58 -5.26 19.05
N SER A 129 4.54 -4.46 17.98
CA SER A 129 4.88 -4.92 16.63
C SER A 129 6.40 -5.05 16.48
N HIS A 130 6.87 -5.88 15.53
CA HIS A 130 8.29 -6.15 15.30
C HIS A 130 9.01 -6.57 16.59
N TRP A 131 8.35 -7.40 17.40
CA TRP A 131 8.85 -7.80 18.72
C TRP A 131 8.85 -9.31 18.84
N LYS A 132 10.01 -9.90 19.14
CA LYS A 132 10.18 -11.34 19.32
C LYS A 132 10.50 -11.65 20.78
N GLY A 133 9.75 -12.57 21.34
CA GLY A 133 9.88 -12.95 22.74
C GLY A 133 8.83 -12.31 23.65
N GLY A 134 9.02 -12.40 24.95
CA GLY A 134 8.11 -11.83 25.95
C GLY A 134 8.08 -10.30 25.93
N MET A 135 7.01 -9.70 26.43
CA MET A 135 6.83 -8.24 26.42
C MET A 135 7.94 -7.49 27.19
N GLU A 136 8.52 -8.11 28.22
CA GLU A 136 9.58 -7.52 29.05
C GLU A 136 10.97 -7.92 28.55
N ASN A 137 11.17 -9.21 28.25
CA ASN A 137 12.47 -9.80 27.91
C ASN A 137 12.68 -10.03 26.41
N GLY A 138 11.77 -9.53 25.57
CA GLY A 138 11.89 -9.64 24.12
C GLY A 138 12.77 -8.54 23.53
N HIS A 139 12.97 -8.65 22.22
CA HIS A 139 13.77 -7.68 21.45
C HIS A 139 13.11 -7.34 20.12
N PHE A 140 13.49 -6.21 19.56
CA PHE A 140 13.03 -5.77 18.22
C PHE A 140 13.59 -6.74 17.16
N SER A 141 12.71 -7.21 16.24
CA SER A 141 13.09 -8.12 15.15
C SER A 141 12.13 -7.94 13.98
N VAL A 142 12.66 -7.91 12.77
CA VAL A 142 11.90 -7.79 11.51
C VAL A 142 11.82 -9.11 10.74
N ASP A 143 12.59 -10.11 11.15
CA ASP A 143 12.80 -11.34 10.38
C ASP A 143 12.02 -12.55 10.90
N HIS A 144 11.37 -12.44 12.06
CA HIS A 144 10.72 -13.57 12.71
C HIS A 144 9.31 -13.92 12.21
N GLY A 145 8.70 -13.04 11.43
CA GLY A 145 7.34 -13.23 10.92
C GLY A 145 7.28 -13.50 9.42
N ALA A 146 6.09 -13.73 8.91
CA ALA A 146 5.86 -13.96 7.48
C ALA A 146 4.46 -13.50 7.06
N MET A 147 4.36 -13.07 5.81
CA MET A 147 3.07 -12.82 5.17
C MET A 147 2.25 -14.11 5.12
N THR A 148 0.93 -14.03 5.35
CA THR A 148 0.07 -15.22 5.24
C THR A 148 0.01 -15.71 3.80
N PRO A 149 -0.01 -17.04 3.55
CA PRO A 149 -0.16 -17.58 2.20
C PRO A 149 -1.41 -17.08 1.48
N LYS A 150 -2.47 -16.81 2.23
CA LYS A 150 -3.72 -16.28 1.68
C LYS A 150 -3.54 -14.85 1.16
N LEU A 151 -2.82 -13.99 1.88
CA LEU A 151 -2.50 -12.63 1.41
C LEU A 151 -1.64 -12.68 0.14
N ALA A 152 -0.64 -13.56 0.10
CA ALA A 152 0.20 -13.77 -1.09
C ALA A 152 -0.65 -14.18 -2.31
N LYS A 153 -1.57 -15.15 -2.13
CA LYS A 153 -2.52 -15.54 -3.18
C LYS A 153 -3.40 -14.37 -3.64
N MET A 154 -3.85 -13.54 -2.71
CA MET A 154 -4.66 -12.35 -3.05
C MET A 154 -3.86 -11.36 -3.91
N PHE A 155 -2.57 -11.20 -3.64
CA PHE A 155 -1.69 -10.35 -4.47
C PHE A 155 -1.52 -10.93 -5.89
N VAL A 156 -1.30 -12.25 -6.01
CA VAL A 156 -1.22 -12.92 -7.31
C VAL A 156 -2.49 -12.66 -8.13
N LEU A 157 -3.66 -12.92 -7.53
CA LEU A 157 -4.96 -12.71 -8.19
C LEU A 157 -5.17 -11.24 -8.59
N LEU A 158 -4.75 -10.32 -7.73
CA LEU A 158 -4.90 -8.87 -7.97
C LEU A 158 -4.06 -8.45 -9.19
N VAL A 159 -2.79 -8.89 -9.25
CA VAL A 159 -1.87 -8.58 -10.35
C VAL A 159 -2.36 -9.21 -11.66
N GLN A 160 -2.75 -10.50 -11.64
CA GLN A 160 -3.29 -11.20 -12.82
C GLN A 160 -4.50 -10.46 -13.39
N ARG A 161 -5.48 -10.14 -12.55
CA ARG A 161 -6.68 -9.39 -12.96
C ARG A 161 -6.34 -8.00 -13.50
N TYR A 162 -5.31 -7.36 -12.96
CA TYR A 162 -4.86 -6.06 -13.43
C TYR A 162 -4.24 -6.19 -14.84
N GLY A 163 -3.43 -7.22 -15.06
CA GLY A 163 -2.76 -7.48 -16.35
C GLY A 163 -3.74 -7.80 -17.50
N THR A 164 -4.94 -8.32 -17.19
CA THR A 164 -5.96 -8.62 -18.22
C THR A 164 -6.76 -7.38 -18.66
N ARG A 165 -6.56 -6.22 -18.04
CA ARG A 165 -7.27 -4.99 -18.43
C ARG A 165 -6.90 -4.59 -19.87
N GLY A 166 -7.86 -3.98 -20.57
CA GLY A 166 -7.73 -3.61 -21.98
C GLY A 166 -6.48 -2.80 -22.31
N ASN A 167 -6.07 -1.92 -21.42
CA ASN A 167 -4.88 -1.08 -21.61
C ASN A 167 -3.55 -1.81 -21.38
N TRP A 168 -3.55 -3.04 -20.89
CA TRP A 168 -2.34 -3.80 -20.56
C TRP A 168 -2.20 -5.14 -21.31
N ARG A 169 -3.33 -5.80 -21.60
CA ARG A 169 -3.36 -7.17 -22.15
C ARG A 169 -2.68 -7.33 -23.52
N GLY A 170 -2.51 -6.23 -24.25
CA GLY A 170 -1.94 -6.25 -25.60
C GLY A 170 -0.41 -6.23 -25.68
N TYR A 171 0.26 -6.03 -24.55
CA TYR A 171 1.72 -5.96 -24.52
C TYR A 171 2.34 -7.37 -24.46
N THR A 172 3.34 -7.63 -25.30
CA THR A 172 4.06 -8.91 -25.35
C THR A 172 4.83 -9.19 -24.03
N TYR A 173 5.21 -8.13 -23.33
CA TYR A 173 5.93 -8.20 -22.04
C TYR A 173 4.99 -8.05 -20.84
N ASN A 174 3.72 -8.39 -20.98
CA ASN A 174 2.73 -8.33 -19.91
C ASN A 174 3.10 -9.21 -18.70
N ASP A 175 3.67 -10.39 -18.97
CA ASP A 175 4.10 -11.31 -17.90
C ASP A 175 5.25 -10.71 -17.07
N GLU A 176 6.16 -9.99 -17.72
CA GLU A 176 7.24 -9.26 -17.04
C GLU A 176 6.68 -8.12 -16.17
N MET A 177 5.67 -7.37 -16.68
CA MET A 177 4.95 -6.36 -15.90
C MET A 177 4.34 -6.97 -14.65
N GLN A 178 3.69 -8.14 -14.79
CA GLN A 178 3.08 -8.87 -13.66
C GLN A 178 4.14 -9.34 -12.67
N GLY A 179 5.24 -9.91 -13.15
CA GLY A 179 6.36 -10.36 -12.32
C GLY A 179 6.93 -9.22 -11.48
N GLN A 180 7.18 -8.07 -12.10
CA GLN A 180 7.69 -6.88 -11.41
C GLN A 180 6.70 -6.35 -10.37
N ALA A 181 5.41 -6.35 -10.68
CA ALA A 181 4.37 -5.93 -9.74
C ALA A 181 4.28 -6.88 -8.53
N LEU A 182 4.39 -8.18 -8.74
CA LEU A 182 4.41 -9.17 -7.65
C LEU A 182 5.64 -8.96 -6.74
N MET A 183 6.80 -8.72 -7.34
CA MET A 183 8.02 -8.40 -6.59
C MET A 183 7.82 -7.13 -5.75
N GLN A 184 7.25 -6.09 -6.33
CA GLN A 184 6.92 -4.84 -5.62
C GLN A 184 5.96 -5.12 -4.44
N LEU A 185 4.87 -5.86 -4.68
CA LEU A 185 3.89 -6.18 -3.63
C LEU A 185 4.48 -7.05 -2.51
N SER A 186 5.46 -7.93 -2.82
CA SER A 186 6.13 -8.73 -1.78
C SER A 186 6.91 -7.84 -0.81
N GLN A 187 7.44 -6.72 -1.31
CA GLN A 187 8.23 -5.77 -0.51
C GLN A 187 7.35 -4.80 0.29
N ILE A 188 6.28 -4.29 -0.33
CA ILE A 188 5.44 -3.25 0.28
C ILE A 188 4.11 -3.75 0.82
N GLY A 189 3.82 -5.04 0.67
CA GLY A 189 2.49 -5.61 0.96
C GLY A 189 2.01 -5.39 2.40
N LEU A 190 2.91 -5.33 3.37
CA LEU A 190 2.57 -5.05 4.76
C LEU A 190 2.68 -3.56 5.12
N GLN A 191 3.21 -2.72 4.23
CA GLN A 191 3.42 -1.29 4.50
C GLN A 191 2.12 -0.47 4.49
N PHE A 192 1.00 -1.06 4.10
CA PHE A 192 -0.30 -0.39 4.15
C PHE A 192 -0.57 0.12 5.58
N ASP A 193 -0.91 1.39 5.70
CA ASP A 193 -1.14 2.07 6.97
C ASP A 193 -2.65 2.21 7.23
N GLU A 194 -3.16 1.36 8.10
CA GLU A 194 -4.58 1.30 8.47
C GLU A 194 -5.05 2.54 9.24
N SER A 195 -4.12 3.32 9.77
CA SER A 195 -4.47 4.59 10.46
C SER A 195 -4.84 5.70 9.48
N LYS A 196 -4.41 5.58 8.21
CA LYS A 196 -4.62 6.61 7.17
C LYS A 196 -5.73 6.26 6.19
N SER A 197 -6.02 4.97 6.02
CA SER A 197 -6.99 4.52 5.01
C SER A 197 -7.59 3.16 5.35
N GLU A 198 -8.84 2.94 4.94
CA GLU A 198 -9.53 1.65 5.01
C GLU A 198 -9.55 0.94 3.64
N ASN A 199 -8.86 1.50 2.63
CA ASN A 199 -8.91 1.00 1.25
C ASN A 199 -7.56 0.45 0.78
N PRO A 200 -7.16 -0.76 1.22
CA PRO A 200 -5.91 -1.39 0.75
C PRO A 200 -5.94 -1.72 -0.74
N PHE A 201 -7.13 -1.95 -1.32
CA PHE A 201 -7.27 -2.24 -2.75
C PHE A 201 -6.73 -1.09 -3.61
N ALA A 202 -7.08 0.16 -3.26
CA ALA A 202 -6.58 1.35 -3.98
C ALA A 202 -5.05 1.47 -3.83
N TYR A 203 -4.54 1.25 -2.63
CA TYR A 203 -3.09 1.29 -2.35
C TYR A 203 -2.31 0.30 -3.24
N TYR A 204 -2.75 -0.97 -3.27
CA TYR A 204 -2.06 -1.99 -4.07
C TYR A 204 -2.26 -1.78 -5.57
N THR A 205 -3.44 -1.33 -6.01
CA THR A 205 -3.69 -1.03 -7.42
C THR A 205 -2.77 0.09 -7.91
N ALA A 206 -2.54 1.13 -7.10
CA ALA A 206 -1.60 2.19 -7.42
C ALA A 206 -0.16 1.66 -7.56
N ALA A 207 0.27 0.78 -6.64
CA ALA A 207 1.59 0.16 -6.71
C ALA A 207 1.76 -0.70 -7.97
N ILE A 208 0.73 -1.47 -8.34
CA ILE A 208 0.73 -2.29 -9.57
C ILE A 208 0.83 -1.39 -10.81
N THR A 209 0.02 -0.30 -10.84
CA THR A 209 0.05 0.69 -11.93
C THR A 209 1.47 1.24 -12.12
N ASN A 210 2.10 1.64 -11.03
CA ASN A 210 3.46 2.20 -11.07
C ASN A 210 4.48 1.17 -11.59
N SER A 211 4.38 -0.09 -11.18
CA SER A 211 5.25 -1.18 -11.65
C SER A 211 5.05 -1.43 -13.16
N PHE A 212 3.82 -1.50 -13.62
CA PHE A 212 3.47 -1.70 -15.03
C PHE A 212 4.00 -0.54 -15.89
N THR A 213 3.77 0.70 -15.45
CA THR A 213 4.25 1.91 -16.13
C THR A 213 5.78 1.94 -16.20
N ARG A 214 6.45 1.50 -15.13
CA ARG A 214 7.91 1.43 -15.11
C ARG A 214 8.45 0.49 -16.19
N ILE A 215 7.90 -0.72 -16.33
CA ILE A 215 8.31 -1.68 -17.36
C ILE A 215 7.99 -1.11 -18.75
N LEU A 216 6.79 -0.54 -18.94
CA LEU A 216 6.40 0.11 -20.21
C LEU A 216 7.42 1.17 -20.63
N ASN A 217 7.86 2.02 -19.70
CA ASN A 217 8.83 3.08 -19.98
C ASN A 217 10.21 2.51 -20.34
N VAL A 218 10.63 1.44 -19.68
CA VAL A 218 11.89 0.74 -20.00
C VAL A 218 11.81 0.16 -21.44
N GLU A 219 10.71 -0.51 -21.77
CA GLU A 219 10.53 -1.12 -23.10
C GLU A 219 10.42 -0.07 -24.22
N LYS A 220 9.75 1.05 -23.97
CA LYS A 220 9.72 2.18 -24.91
C LYS A 220 11.14 2.73 -25.17
N LYS A 221 11.93 2.87 -24.09
CA LYS A 221 13.32 3.32 -24.22
C LYS A 221 14.16 2.32 -25.03
N ASN A 222 14.01 1.02 -24.75
CA ASN A 222 14.69 -0.05 -25.47
C ASN A 222 14.31 -0.02 -26.96
N GLN A 223 13.03 0.17 -27.28
CA GLN A 223 12.55 0.30 -28.66
C GLN A 223 13.19 1.51 -29.35
N SER A 224 13.23 2.67 -28.67
CA SER A 224 13.87 3.87 -29.24
C SER A 224 15.36 3.63 -29.55
N LEU A 225 16.07 2.99 -28.65
CA LEU A 225 17.49 2.65 -28.87
C LEU A 225 17.68 1.70 -30.05
N ARG A 226 16.81 0.68 -30.17
CA ARG A 226 16.85 -0.23 -31.34
C ARG A 226 16.60 0.52 -32.65
N ASP A 227 15.64 1.43 -32.65
CA ASP A 227 15.30 2.25 -33.83
C ASP A 227 16.45 3.17 -34.23
N ASP A 228 17.13 3.78 -33.25
CA ASP A 228 18.32 4.63 -33.49
C ASP A 228 19.44 3.81 -34.16
N LEU A 229 19.73 2.61 -33.63
CA LEU A 229 20.74 1.70 -34.17
C LEU A 229 20.40 1.24 -35.59
N LEU A 230 19.12 0.94 -35.86
CA LEU A 230 18.67 0.56 -37.22
C LEU A 230 18.91 1.71 -38.18
N GLN A 231 18.54 2.93 -37.86
CA GLN A 231 18.73 4.12 -38.66
C GLN A 231 20.22 4.42 -38.93
N GLU A 232 21.08 4.29 -37.90
CA GLU A 232 22.53 4.47 -38.04
C GLU A 232 23.15 3.48 -39.03
N ASN A 233 22.57 2.27 -39.12
CA ASN A 233 23.01 1.24 -40.05
C ASN A 233 22.27 1.27 -41.41
N GLY A 234 21.56 2.34 -41.70
CA GLY A 234 20.82 2.52 -42.96
C GLY A 234 19.61 1.62 -43.15
N MET A 235 19.11 1.05 -42.01
CA MET A 235 17.94 0.17 -41.99
C MET A 235 16.68 0.93 -41.56
N MET A 236 15.52 0.40 -41.95
CA MET A 236 14.23 1.02 -41.57
C MET A 236 13.93 0.83 -40.08
N PRO A 237 13.56 1.91 -39.39
CA PRO A 237 13.13 1.80 -37.99
C PRO A 237 11.73 1.16 -37.87
N SER A 238 11.29 0.92 -36.66
CA SER A 238 9.96 0.33 -36.38
C SER A 238 8.83 1.16 -37.01
N HIS A 239 7.74 0.50 -37.33
CA HIS A 239 6.54 1.12 -37.90
C HIS A 239 6.01 2.27 -37.02
N THR A 240 6.08 2.10 -35.70
CA THR A 240 5.68 3.14 -34.72
C THR A 240 6.50 4.43 -34.95
N ARG A 241 7.82 4.30 -35.09
CA ARG A 241 8.70 5.46 -35.29
C ARG A 241 8.46 6.14 -36.65
N GLN A 242 8.16 5.34 -37.68
CA GLN A 242 7.80 5.85 -39.01
C GLN A 242 6.52 6.71 -38.92
N ILE A 243 5.49 6.20 -38.29
CA ILE A 243 4.22 6.94 -38.08
C ILE A 243 4.46 8.22 -37.26
N GLU A 244 5.22 8.14 -36.20
CA GLU A 244 5.55 9.32 -35.35
C GLU A 244 6.28 10.39 -36.18
N HIS A 245 7.20 9.98 -37.04
CA HIS A 245 7.91 10.89 -37.93
C HIS A 245 6.94 11.56 -38.90
N GLU A 246 6.07 10.80 -39.56
CA GLU A 246 5.06 11.33 -40.48
C GLU A 246 4.12 12.34 -39.82
N LEU A 247 3.64 12.00 -38.61
CA LEU A 247 2.76 12.88 -37.83
C LEU A 247 3.47 14.19 -37.48
N ARG A 248 4.73 14.09 -37.06
CA ARG A 248 5.55 15.26 -36.75
C ARG A 248 5.76 16.15 -37.97
N GLN A 249 6.03 15.57 -39.16
CA GLN A 249 6.16 16.33 -40.38
C GLN A 249 4.86 17.05 -40.75
N LYS A 250 3.73 16.36 -40.67
CA LYS A 250 2.40 16.98 -40.91
C LYS A 250 2.12 18.14 -39.96
N GLU A 251 2.53 18.02 -38.70
CA GLU A 251 2.36 19.07 -37.70
C GLU A 251 3.25 20.28 -37.98
N LEU A 252 4.50 20.05 -38.38
CA LEU A 252 5.42 21.12 -38.76
C LEU A 252 4.89 21.93 -39.97
N VAL A 253 4.40 21.24 -41.00
CA VAL A 253 3.80 21.88 -42.19
C VAL A 253 2.61 22.76 -41.75
N LYS A 254 1.72 22.26 -40.92
CA LYS A 254 0.58 23.07 -40.42
C LYS A 254 1.03 24.32 -39.67
N ILE A 255 2.08 24.23 -38.86
CA ILE A 255 2.64 25.36 -38.12
C ILE A 255 3.23 26.39 -39.09
N GLU A 256 3.94 25.93 -40.10
CA GLU A 256 4.50 26.82 -41.14
C GLU A 256 3.40 27.54 -41.94
N ASP A 257 2.37 26.81 -42.38
CA ASP A 257 1.21 27.39 -43.06
C ASP A 257 0.52 28.47 -42.19
N GLN A 258 0.33 28.19 -40.92
CA GLN A 258 -0.27 29.16 -39.98
C GLN A 258 0.60 30.43 -39.84
N LYS A 259 1.90 30.27 -39.71
CA LYS A 259 2.84 31.41 -39.66
C LYS A 259 2.82 32.23 -40.95
N GLU A 260 2.71 31.58 -42.08
CA GLU A 260 2.62 32.26 -43.38
C GLU A 260 1.33 33.06 -43.52
N VAL A 261 0.19 32.48 -43.09
CA VAL A 261 -1.11 33.18 -43.08
C VAL A 261 -1.04 34.39 -42.14
N GLU A 262 -0.44 34.25 -40.99
CA GLU A 262 -0.27 35.38 -40.04
C GLU A 262 0.63 36.49 -40.61
N ARG A 263 1.71 36.12 -41.29
CA ARG A 263 2.61 37.08 -41.97
C ARG A 263 1.85 37.85 -43.06
N LYS A 264 1.05 37.16 -43.89
CA LYS A 264 0.24 37.79 -44.95
C LYS A 264 -0.77 38.78 -44.33
N LYS A 265 -1.49 38.37 -43.29
CA LYS A 265 -2.44 39.24 -42.57
C LYS A 265 -1.77 40.50 -42.01
N LYS A 266 -0.55 40.39 -41.49
CA LYS A 266 0.20 41.53 -40.94
C LYS A 266 0.67 42.49 -42.08
N LEU A 267 0.98 41.96 -43.26
CA LEU A 267 1.32 42.80 -44.39
C LEU A 267 0.11 43.56 -44.95
N ASP A 268 -1.05 42.92 -44.98
CA ASP A 268 -2.29 43.52 -45.50
C ASP A 268 -2.88 44.59 -44.55
N THR A 269 -2.37 44.67 -43.30
CA THR A 269 -2.83 45.68 -42.32
C THR A 269 -1.87 46.86 -42.15
N LEU A 270 -0.77 46.91 -42.95
CA LEU A 270 0.16 48.04 -43.04
C LEU A 270 -0.11 48.88 -44.27
#